data_78287161494e1b4ef52dbb5db6fc42f4
#
_entry.id   78287161494e1b4ef52dbb5db6fc42f4
#
_cell.length_a   1.000
_cell.length_b   1.000
_cell.length_c   1.000
_cell.angle_alpha   90.00
_cell.angle_beta   90.00
_cell.angle_gamma   90.00
#
_symmetry.space_group_name_H-M   'P 1'
#
loop_
_entity.id
_entity.type
_entity.pdbx_description
1 polymer ?
#
loop_
_entity_poly.entity_id
_entity_poly.type
_entity_poly.pdbx_seq_one_letter_code
_entity_poly.pdbx_strand_id
1 'polypeptide(L)'
;MKGIIFNLNNNIKNIEGYNFMINMLKNLNIPWIELKNDSIYDFDETPIDIENCIFVSDSQENLNLAQNVNIKYAIKLNSDKNNSKDKHDIKNLYDLYNKYFNTLFLN
;
A
#
# COMPACT_ATOMS: atom_id res chain seq x y z
N MET A 1 4.60 -2.53 -14.57
CA MET A 1 4.57 -3.73 -13.72
C MET A 1 3.75 -3.44 -12.47
N LYS A 2 2.81 -4.30 -12.16
CA LYS A 2 1.98 -4.16 -10.97
C LYS A 2 2.83 -4.35 -9.71
N GLY A 3 2.55 -3.56 -8.67
CA GLY A 3 3.31 -3.66 -7.44
C GLY A 3 2.65 -2.89 -6.31
N ILE A 4 3.32 -2.87 -5.16
CA ILE A 4 2.83 -2.17 -3.98
C ILE A 4 3.87 -1.15 -3.53
N ILE A 5 3.42 0.07 -3.24
CA ILE A 5 4.23 1.11 -2.64
C ILE A 5 3.73 1.33 -1.21
N PHE A 6 4.60 1.12 -0.24
CA PHE A 6 4.30 1.36 1.16
C PHE A 6 4.88 2.71 1.58
N ASN A 7 4.05 3.56 2.11
CA ASN A 7 4.42 4.86 2.67
C ASN A 7 3.88 4.95 4.08
N LEU A 8 4.64 4.42 5.05
CA LEU A 8 4.21 4.28 6.43
C LEU A 8 5.17 4.98 7.37
N ASN A 9 4.65 5.62 8.40
CA ASN A 9 5.47 6.27 9.43
C ASN A 9 6.23 5.26 10.28
N ASN A 10 5.62 4.10 10.54
CA ASN A 10 6.27 3.01 11.27
C ASN A 10 6.98 2.10 10.29
N ASN A 11 8.02 1.42 10.77
CA ASN A 11 8.68 0.40 9.99
C ASN A 11 7.66 -0.67 9.61
N ILE A 12 7.59 -1.02 8.33
CA ILE A 12 6.63 -2.01 7.83
C ILE A 12 6.76 -3.35 8.56
N LYS A 13 7.96 -3.69 9.03
CA LYS A 13 8.20 -4.92 9.79
C LYS A 13 7.40 -4.99 11.08
N ASN A 14 7.00 -3.84 11.62
CA ASN A 14 6.20 -3.75 12.84
C ASN A 14 4.70 -3.82 12.57
N ILE A 15 4.29 -3.85 11.32
CA ILE A 15 2.88 -3.94 10.96
C ILE A 15 2.43 -5.40 11.00
N GLU A 16 1.31 -5.66 11.65
CA GLU A 16 0.75 -7.01 11.74
C GLU A 16 0.51 -7.57 10.34
N GLY A 17 0.98 -8.79 10.11
CA GLY A 17 0.85 -9.45 8.82
C GLY A 17 2.02 -9.24 7.87
N TYR A 18 3.09 -8.58 8.32
CA TYR A 18 4.25 -8.30 7.47
C TYR A 18 4.83 -9.56 6.84
N ASN A 19 5.16 -10.56 7.65
CA ASN A 19 5.78 -11.79 7.14
C ASN A 19 4.87 -12.51 6.14
N PHE A 20 3.59 -12.57 6.44
CA PHE A 20 2.61 -13.17 5.55
C PHE A 20 2.57 -12.45 4.21
N MET A 21 2.45 -11.12 4.24
CA MET A 21 2.34 -10.33 3.02
C MET A 21 3.60 -10.42 2.16
N ILE A 22 4.77 -10.31 2.78
CA ILE A 22 6.03 -10.35 2.04
C ILE A 22 6.25 -11.73 1.40
N ASN A 23 5.91 -12.81 2.12
CA ASN A 23 6.02 -14.15 1.55
C ASN A 23 5.08 -14.33 0.35
N MET A 24 3.86 -13.79 0.43
CA MET A 24 2.92 -13.85 -0.70
C MET A 24 3.45 -13.06 -1.89
N LEU A 25 3.99 -11.88 -1.67
CA LEU A 25 4.54 -11.04 -2.74
C LEU A 25 5.74 -11.73 -3.41
N LYS A 26 6.61 -12.35 -2.63
CA LYS A 26 7.75 -13.11 -3.17
C LYS A 26 7.28 -14.30 -4.00
N ASN A 27 6.32 -15.05 -3.50
CA ASN A 27 5.83 -16.25 -4.20
C ASN A 27 5.16 -15.90 -5.53
N LEU A 28 4.54 -14.72 -5.62
CA LEU A 28 3.84 -14.29 -6.83
C LEU A 28 4.68 -13.36 -7.69
N ASN A 29 5.93 -13.11 -7.33
CA ASN A 29 6.85 -12.22 -8.04
C ASN A 29 6.29 -10.81 -8.20
N ILE A 30 5.60 -10.31 -7.17
CA ILE A 30 5.05 -8.97 -7.16
C ILE A 30 6.04 -8.03 -6.47
N PRO A 31 6.55 -7.00 -7.13
CA PRO A 31 7.49 -6.06 -6.54
C PRO A 31 6.81 -5.17 -5.50
N TRP A 32 7.56 -4.78 -4.49
CA TRP A 32 7.12 -3.78 -3.53
C TRP A 32 8.30 -2.89 -3.14
N ILE A 33 7.98 -1.65 -2.79
CA ILE A 33 8.97 -0.69 -2.30
C ILE A 33 8.42 0.08 -1.12
N GLU A 34 9.31 0.69 -0.35
CA GLU A 34 8.97 1.61 0.71
C GLU A 34 9.41 3.02 0.29
N LEU A 35 8.49 3.97 0.35
CA LEU A 35 8.80 5.40 0.16
C LEU A 35 8.61 6.12 1.48
N LYS A 36 9.61 6.86 1.91
CA LYS A 36 9.50 7.72 3.09
C LYS A 36 8.73 8.99 2.75
N ASN A 37 8.24 9.69 3.78
CA ASN A 37 7.43 10.88 3.57
C ASN A 37 8.12 11.96 2.75
N ASP A 38 9.43 12.11 2.90
CA ASP A 38 10.22 13.09 2.15
C ASP A 38 10.48 12.66 0.70
N SER A 39 10.21 11.39 0.37
CA SER A 39 10.43 10.84 -0.96
C SER A 39 9.12 10.59 -1.73
N ILE A 40 7.98 11.07 -1.22
CA ILE A 40 6.67 10.81 -1.82
C ILE A 40 6.54 11.37 -3.23
N TYR A 41 7.35 12.36 -3.58
CA TYR A 41 7.31 12.98 -4.90
C TYR A 41 8.15 12.23 -5.95
N ASP A 42 8.88 11.20 -5.54
CA ASP A 42 9.80 10.47 -6.41
C ASP A 42 9.13 9.26 -7.08
N PHE A 43 7.82 9.35 -7.32
CA PHE A 43 7.08 8.26 -7.97
C PHE A 43 7.67 7.87 -9.34
N ASP A 44 8.16 8.85 -10.09
CA ASP A 44 8.70 8.61 -11.42
C ASP A 44 10.01 7.82 -11.42
N GLU A 45 10.69 7.77 -10.29
CA GLU A 45 11.94 7.04 -10.13
C GLU A 45 11.76 5.61 -9.65
N THR A 46 10.51 5.20 -9.39
CA THR A 46 10.26 3.85 -8.90
C THR A 46 10.20 2.86 -10.06
N PRO A 47 10.63 1.60 -9.83
CA PRO A 47 10.50 0.57 -10.85
C PRO A 47 9.08 0.04 -11.01
N ILE A 48 8.14 0.54 -10.22
CA ILE A 48 6.76 0.10 -10.22
C ILE A 48 5.94 1.08 -11.05
N ASP A 49 5.10 0.55 -11.93
CA ASP A 49 4.18 1.32 -12.74
C ASP A 49 3.10 1.93 -11.84
N ILE A 50 3.13 3.24 -11.68
CA ILE A 50 2.21 3.95 -10.77
C ILE A 50 0.75 3.84 -11.20
N GLU A 51 0.47 3.64 -12.48
CA GLU A 51 -0.90 3.50 -12.96
C GLU A 51 -1.52 2.17 -12.56
N ASN A 52 -0.70 1.18 -12.26
CA ASN A 52 -1.14 -0.17 -11.93
C ASN A 52 -0.71 -0.63 -10.54
N CYS A 53 -0.30 0.29 -9.66
CA CYS A 53 0.16 -0.07 -8.34
C CYS A 53 -0.92 0.16 -7.27
N ILE A 54 -0.69 -0.46 -6.11
CA ILE A 54 -1.40 -0.14 -4.88
C ILE A 54 -0.47 0.74 -4.04
N PHE A 55 -0.97 1.88 -3.61
CA PHE A 55 -0.26 2.78 -2.70
C PHE A 55 -0.92 2.68 -1.32
N VAL A 56 -0.14 2.28 -0.32
CA VAL A 56 -0.62 2.11 1.05
C VAL A 56 0.07 3.12 1.94
N SER A 57 -0.70 3.95 2.62
CA SER A 57 -0.18 4.99 3.50
C SER A 57 -1.03 5.15 4.74
N ASP A 58 -0.41 5.58 5.84
CA ASP A 58 -1.11 5.99 7.05
C ASP A 58 -1.34 7.51 7.09
N SER A 59 -0.94 8.23 6.07
CA SER A 59 -1.06 9.69 5.95
C SER A 59 -2.13 10.05 4.92
N GLN A 60 -3.18 10.73 5.35
CA GLN A 60 -4.22 11.20 4.43
C GLN A 60 -3.66 12.20 3.42
N GLU A 61 -2.73 13.05 3.84
CA GLU A 61 -2.08 14.00 2.94
C GLU A 61 -1.35 13.29 1.81
N ASN A 62 -0.59 12.23 2.12
CA ASN A 62 0.14 11.48 1.12
C ASN A 62 -0.78 10.67 0.20
N LEU A 63 -1.90 10.19 0.73
CA LEU A 63 -2.92 9.55 -0.10
C LEU A 63 -3.51 10.52 -1.12
N ASN A 64 -3.75 11.75 -0.70
CA ASN A 64 -4.26 12.80 -1.61
C ASN A 64 -3.22 13.12 -2.71
N LEU A 65 -1.94 13.17 -2.35
CA LEU A 65 -0.87 13.38 -3.33
C LEU A 65 -0.80 12.23 -4.34
N ALA A 66 -0.95 10.99 -3.86
CA ALA A 66 -0.96 9.82 -4.73
C ALA A 66 -2.12 9.87 -5.72
N GLN A 67 -3.29 10.27 -5.28
CA GLN A 67 -4.45 10.42 -6.15
C GLN A 67 -4.23 11.49 -7.22
N ASN A 68 -3.53 12.58 -6.86
CA ASN A 68 -3.23 13.66 -7.80
C ASN A 68 -2.28 13.24 -8.92
N VAL A 69 -1.46 12.21 -8.72
CA VAL A 69 -0.58 11.67 -9.78
C VAL A 69 -1.18 10.43 -10.43
N ASN A 70 -2.48 10.23 -10.30
CA ASN A 70 -3.26 9.18 -10.97
C ASN A 70 -2.95 7.76 -10.51
N ILE A 71 -2.51 7.59 -9.26
CA ILE A 71 -2.43 6.26 -8.67
C ILE A 71 -3.86 5.75 -8.45
N LYS A 72 -4.15 4.61 -9.04
CA LYS A 72 -5.51 4.08 -9.09
C LYS A 72 -6.01 3.61 -7.73
N TYR A 73 -5.16 3.00 -6.93
CA TYR A 73 -5.56 2.42 -5.65
C TYR A 73 -4.71 3.01 -4.53
N ALA A 74 -5.22 4.04 -3.88
CA ALA A 74 -4.63 4.65 -2.70
C ALA A 74 -5.41 4.17 -1.47
N ILE A 75 -4.77 3.39 -0.61
CA ILE A 75 -5.40 2.68 0.49
C ILE A 75 -4.82 3.17 1.81
N LYS A 76 -5.69 3.53 2.74
CA LYS A 76 -5.28 4.02 4.05
C LYS A 76 -5.10 2.87 5.03
N LEU A 77 -3.92 2.80 5.66
CA LEU A 77 -3.68 1.94 6.81
C LEU A 77 -4.09 2.70 8.06
N ASN A 78 -5.16 2.25 8.69
CA ASN A 78 -5.70 2.84 9.91
C ASN A 78 -5.79 1.77 10.99
N SER A 79 -4.80 1.73 11.88
CA SER A 79 -4.74 0.75 12.96
C SER A 79 -5.69 1.07 14.12
N ASP A 80 -6.30 2.25 14.12
CA ASP A 80 -7.27 2.64 15.16
C ASP A 80 -8.63 2.03 14.85
N LYS A 81 -8.99 1.01 15.61
CA LYS A 81 -10.23 0.25 15.42
C LYS A 81 -11.49 1.09 15.64
N ASN A 82 -11.39 2.20 16.37
CA ASN A 82 -12.54 3.01 16.74
C ASN A 82 -12.89 4.08 15.71
N ASN A 83 -11.98 4.39 14.79
CA ASN A 83 -12.14 5.48 13.83
C ASN A 83 -12.19 5.02 12.36
N SER A 84 -12.23 3.73 12.12
CA SER A 84 -12.34 3.20 10.75
C SER A 84 -13.78 3.37 10.26
N LYS A 85 -14.09 4.56 9.72
CA LYS A 85 -15.40 4.85 9.15
C LYS A 85 -15.51 4.42 7.69
N ASP A 86 -14.39 4.23 7.03
CA ASP A 86 -14.35 3.84 5.63
C ASP A 86 -14.04 2.34 5.53
N LYS A 87 -14.96 1.61 4.94
CA LYS A 87 -14.77 0.16 4.72
C LYS A 87 -13.61 -0.17 3.79
N HIS A 88 -13.08 0.82 3.06
CA HIS A 88 -11.91 0.63 2.20
C HIS A 88 -10.59 0.75 2.95
N ASP A 89 -10.61 1.26 4.17
CA ASP A 89 -9.41 1.33 5.02
C ASP A 89 -9.00 -0.08 5.45
N ILE A 90 -7.69 -0.28 5.62
CA ILE A 90 -7.15 -1.53 6.13
C ILE A 90 -6.57 -1.31 7.54
N LYS A 91 -6.63 -2.34 8.36
CA LYS A 91 -6.13 -2.30 9.74
C LYS A 91 -4.72 -2.86 9.87
N ASN A 92 -4.37 -3.78 8.99
CA ASN A 92 -3.09 -4.46 8.97
C ASN A 92 -2.87 -5.04 7.56
N LEU A 93 -1.79 -5.79 7.38
CA LEU A 93 -1.46 -6.35 6.06
C LEU A 93 -2.26 -7.61 5.72
N TYR A 94 -2.78 -8.34 6.70
CA TYR A 94 -3.76 -9.39 6.42
C TYR A 94 -5.02 -8.81 5.79
N ASP A 95 -5.45 -7.66 6.30
CA ASP A 95 -6.63 -6.97 5.81
C ASP A 95 -6.44 -6.51 4.36
N LEU A 96 -5.23 -6.04 4.05
CA LEU A 96 -4.85 -5.69 2.67
C LEU A 96 -5.04 -6.89 1.74
N TYR A 97 -4.53 -8.05 2.13
CA TYR A 97 -4.69 -9.28 1.35
C TYR A 97 -6.16 -9.63 1.16
N ASN A 98 -6.93 -9.63 2.26
CA ASN A 98 -8.32 -10.07 2.22
C ASN A 98 -9.21 -9.16 1.37
N LYS A 99 -8.96 -7.85 1.42
CA LYS A 99 -9.83 -6.89 0.73
C LYS A 99 -9.44 -6.63 -0.72
N TYR A 100 -8.14 -6.68 -1.04
CA TYR A 100 -7.67 -6.16 -2.32
C TYR A 100 -6.89 -7.15 -3.16
N PHE A 101 -6.25 -8.14 -2.56
CA PHE A 101 -5.27 -8.95 -3.26
C PHE A 101 -5.90 -9.72 -4.43
N ASN A 102 -7.00 -10.44 -4.17
CA ASN A 102 -7.66 -11.21 -5.23
C ASN A 102 -8.14 -10.33 -6.38
N THR A 103 -8.66 -9.16 -6.04
CA THR A 103 -9.22 -8.24 -7.04
C THR A 103 -8.12 -7.61 -7.90
N LEU A 104 -6.98 -7.30 -7.29
CA LEU A 104 -5.96 -6.45 -7.92
C LEU A 104 -4.82 -7.24 -8.55
N PHE A 105 -4.51 -8.44 -8.05
CA PHE A 105 -3.33 -9.18 -8.48
C PHE A 105 -3.62 -10.53 -9.13
N LEU A 106 -4.76 -11.12 -8.87
CA LEU A 106 -5.11 -12.43 -9.44
C LEU A 106 -6.04 -12.36 -10.66
N ASN A 107 -6.49 -11.18 -10.99
CA ASN A 107 -7.30 -10.97 -12.21
C ASN A 107 -6.43 -10.48 -13.35
#